data_fe5815dde94bf4a733fa782e6e12d12a
#
_entry.id   fe5815dde94bf4a733fa782e6e12d12a
#
_cell.length_a   1.000
_cell.length_b   1.000
_cell.length_c   1.000
_cell.angle_alpha   90.00
_cell.angle_beta   90.00
_cell.angle_gamma   90.00
#
_symmetry.space_group_name_H-M   'P 1'
#
loop_
_entity.id
_entity.type
_entity.pdbx_description
1 polymer ?
#
loop_
_entity_poly.entity_id
_entity_poly.type
_entity_poly.pdbx_seq_one_letter_code
_entity_poly.pdbx_strand_id
1 'polypeptide(L)'
;ENINTEIENINAQIINMINQYQLFTNNDLDELTKSITHFAKDYIINNILAIAYAEFDKTLIKNIYNIFIVQIIHLFNPDIRYRVKFKLIRIIQTIKKQLYITLTPPRSYKNSFIRNINYNEPYFNNISKKISILQNIIQPAQRSEEWYIFRHNLLTASSIWKVFGSQSTKNQIIYEKCKPYAIFGQISTTSPLHWGQKYEPISVEFYKKLYDTEISDFGCIKHSEFAFIGASPDGINTDPSNKRYGRMLEIKNVVSRVITGIPKMDYWVQMQLQMETCDLNECDFLETKFMEYESEEQFLNDGSYTFTQDNKPKGRMILFSLNGRLHYEYAPLYCTEEEYCVWEEQILDKNSEMEWIQNIFWKLEKYSNILVLRNKLWFKTAVPHIEKLWNIIINERNTGYEHRAPNSKKRTAKTGLIVNKCYIVVEKQSVCDFTPTPP
;
A
#
# COMPACT_ATOMS: atom_id res chain seq x y z
N GLU A 1 -66.37 1.15 -27.76
CA GLU A 1 -65.48 1.93 -28.70
C GLU A 1 -64.78 3.11 -28.01
N ASN A 2 -65.42 3.76 -27.02
CA ASN A 2 -64.91 4.98 -26.44
C ASN A 2 -63.66 4.74 -25.49
N ILE A 3 -63.62 3.61 -24.80
CA ILE A 3 -62.54 3.31 -23.83
C ILE A 3 -61.21 2.98 -24.54
N ASN A 4 -61.25 2.24 -25.64
CA ASN A 4 -60.04 1.90 -26.38
C ASN A 4 -59.38 3.14 -27.03
N THR A 5 -60.22 4.06 -27.53
CA THR A 5 -59.75 5.32 -28.11
C THR A 5 -59.15 6.24 -27.03
N GLU A 6 -59.68 6.21 -25.81
CA GLU A 6 -59.14 6.96 -24.67
C GLU A 6 -57.81 6.38 -24.18
N ILE A 7 -57.67 5.06 -24.14
CA ILE A 7 -56.40 4.36 -23.82
C ILE A 7 -55.32 4.66 -24.88
N GLU A 8 -55.68 4.66 -26.17
CA GLU A 8 -54.76 5.02 -27.24
C GLU A 8 -54.29 6.47 -27.14
N ASN A 9 -55.21 7.40 -26.83
CA ASN A 9 -54.86 8.81 -26.59
C ASN A 9 -53.98 9.01 -25.39
N ILE A 10 -54.22 8.31 -24.28
CA ILE A 10 -53.35 8.36 -23.07
C ILE A 10 -51.99 7.78 -23.39
N ASN A 11 -51.92 6.66 -24.08
CA ASN A 11 -50.62 6.07 -24.48
C ASN A 11 -49.85 6.97 -25.43
N ALA A 12 -50.54 7.63 -26.41
CA ALA A 12 -49.90 8.62 -27.28
C ALA A 12 -49.38 9.84 -26.50
N GLN A 13 -50.14 10.32 -25.49
CA GLN A 13 -49.68 11.40 -24.61
C GLN A 13 -48.51 10.98 -23.76
N ILE A 14 -48.52 9.77 -23.18
CA ILE A 14 -47.40 9.20 -22.42
C ILE A 14 -46.16 9.04 -23.31
N ILE A 15 -46.30 8.54 -24.54
CA ILE A 15 -45.21 8.41 -25.50
C ILE A 15 -44.67 9.81 -25.87
N ASN A 16 -45.53 10.78 -26.12
CA ASN A 16 -45.11 12.16 -26.38
C ASN A 16 -44.39 12.80 -25.16
N MET A 17 -44.89 12.57 -23.94
CA MET A 17 -44.20 13.01 -22.73
C MET A 17 -42.83 12.34 -22.58
N ILE A 18 -42.74 11.03 -22.81
CA ILE A 18 -41.47 10.28 -22.77
C ILE A 18 -40.50 10.85 -23.81
N ASN A 19 -40.94 11.09 -25.04
CA ASN A 19 -40.12 11.67 -26.13
C ASN A 19 -39.70 13.11 -25.82
N GLN A 20 -40.58 13.91 -25.21
CA GLN A 20 -40.30 15.27 -24.78
C GLN A 20 -39.21 15.35 -23.67
N TYR A 21 -39.04 14.25 -22.90
CA TYR A 21 -37.99 14.07 -21.90
C TYR A 21 -36.72 13.37 -22.41
N GLN A 22 -36.75 12.88 -23.66
CA GLN A 22 -35.57 12.26 -24.28
C GLN A 22 -34.58 13.33 -24.73
N LEU A 23 -33.46 13.47 -23.98
CA LEU A 23 -32.44 14.47 -24.28
C LEU A 23 -31.66 14.22 -25.56
N PHE A 24 -31.55 12.97 -25.98
CA PHE A 24 -30.82 12.50 -27.16
C PHE A 24 -31.62 11.41 -27.84
N THR A 25 -31.60 11.36 -29.15
CA THR A 25 -32.11 10.19 -29.88
C THR A 25 -31.16 8.99 -29.62
N ASN A 26 -31.63 7.79 -29.94
CA ASN A 26 -30.78 6.61 -29.81
C ASN A 26 -29.52 6.70 -30.70
N ASN A 27 -29.67 7.28 -31.90
CA ASN A 27 -28.55 7.48 -32.80
C ASN A 27 -27.52 8.49 -32.22
N ASP A 28 -28.00 9.64 -31.70
CA ASP A 28 -27.14 10.65 -31.09
C ASP A 28 -26.40 10.08 -29.87
N LEU A 29 -27.07 9.24 -29.06
CA LEU A 29 -26.45 8.57 -27.92
C LEU A 29 -25.37 7.59 -28.36
N ASP A 30 -25.59 6.83 -29.42
CA ASP A 30 -24.64 5.87 -29.96
C ASP A 30 -23.40 6.59 -30.51
N GLU A 31 -23.58 7.63 -31.33
CA GLU A 31 -22.48 8.43 -31.86
C GLU A 31 -21.69 9.14 -30.79
N LEU A 32 -22.37 9.76 -29.81
CA LEU A 32 -21.74 10.42 -28.68
C LEU A 32 -20.96 9.41 -27.83
N THR A 33 -21.53 8.24 -27.56
CA THR A 33 -20.88 7.17 -26.79
C THR A 33 -19.63 6.64 -27.51
N LYS A 34 -19.69 6.43 -28.83
CA LYS A 34 -18.53 6.02 -29.65
C LYS A 34 -17.42 7.06 -29.60
N SER A 35 -17.78 8.33 -29.80
CA SER A 35 -16.83 9.43 -29.79
C SER A 35 -16.12 9.60 -28.42
N ILE A 36 -16.91 9.55 -27.34
CA ILE A 36 -16.38 9.62 -25.97
C ILE A 36 -15.51 8.40 -25.66
N THR A 37 -15.92 7.21 -26.11
CA THR A 37 -15.15 5.98 -25.89
C THR A 37 -13.79 6.05 -26.57
N HIS A 38 -13.76 6.48 -27.83
CA HIS A 38 -12.51 6.65 -28.57
C HIS A 38 -11.57 7.65 -27.88
N PHE A 39 -12.07 8.85 -27.57
CA PHE A 39 -11.29 9.85 -26.87
C PHE A 39 -10.80 9.40 -25.49
N ALA A 40 -11.66 8.76 -24.70
CA ALA A 40 -11.32 8.26 -23.36
C ALA A 40 -10.22 7.17 -23.43
N LYS A 41 -10.32 6.28 -24.43
CA LYS A 41 -9.30 5.24 -24.66
C LYS A 41 -7.96 5.87 -24.99
N ASP A 42 -7.93 6.81 -25.93
CA ASP A 42 -6.69 7.50 -26.34
C ASP A 42 -6.10 8.32 -25.18
N TYR A 43 -6.97 9.00 -24.42
CA TYR A 43 -6.53 9.73 -23.23
C TYR A 43 -5.85 8.82 -22.21
N ILE A 44 -6.47 7.66 -21.89
CA ILE A 44 -5.89 6.69 -20.94
C ILE A 44 -4.55 6.17 -21.45
N ILE A 45 -4.44 5.77 -22.72
CA ILE A 45 -3.21 5.24 -23.30
C ILE A 45 -2.10 6.27 -23.25
N ASN A 46 -2.36 7.51 -23.70
CA ASN A 46 -1.37 8.57 -23.77
C ASN A 46 -0.97 9.11 -22.38
N ASN A 47 -1.78 8.89 -21.36
CA ASN A 47 -1.54 9.36 -20.00
C ASN A 47 -1.44 8.21 -18.98
N ILE A 48 -1.11 7.00 -19.43
CA ILE A 48 -1.17 5.81 -18.56
C ILE A 48 -0.27 5.91 -17.32
N LEU A 49 0.88 6.60 -17.40
CA LEU A 49 1.74 6.81 -16.24
C LEU A 49 1.05 7.63 -15.13
N ALA A 50 0.14 8.51 -15.50
CA ALA A 50 -0.61 9.33 -14.56
C ALA A 50 -1.65 8.53 -13.74
N ILE A 51 -1.99 7.30 -14.12
CA ILE A 51 -2.92 6.45 -13.35
C ILE A 51 -2.39 6.15 -11.93
N ALA A 52 -1.07 6.27 -11.73
CA ALA A 52 -0.46 6.16 -10.41
C ALA A 52 -0.90 7.25 -9.42
N TYR A 53 -1.41 8.39 -9.90
CA TYR A 53 -1.89 9.48 -9.06
C TYR A 53 -3.37 9.33 -8.73
N ALA A 54 -3.74 9.65 -7.49
CA ALA A 54 -5.12 9.51 -6.99
C ALA A 54 -6.14 10.37 -7.75
N GLU A 55 -5.70 11.48 -8.32
CA GLU A 55 -6.52 12.45 -9.04
C GLU A 55 -6.81 12.04 -10.50
N PHE A 56 -6.20 10.95 -10.99
CA PHE A 56 -6.32 10.54 -12.39
C PHE A 56 -7.77 10.42 -12.86
N ASP A 57 -8.60 9.73 -12.09
CA ASP A 57 -10.02 9.52 -12.41
C ASP A 57 -10.80 10.84 -12.54
N LYS A 58 -10.54 11.76 -11.62
CA LYS A 58 -11.19 13.10 -11.65
C LYS A 58 -10.73 13.90 -12.85
N THR A 59 -9.44 13.85 -13.15
CA THR A 59 -8.84 14.57 -14.28
C THR A 59 -9.35 14.00 -15.60
N LEU A 60 -9.40 12.68 -15.75
CA LEU A 60 -9.98 12.00 -16.92
C LEU A 60 -11.41 12.45 -17.17
N ILE A 61 -12.29 12.33 -16.16
CA ILE A 61 -13.70 12.73 -16.28
C ILE A 61 -13.83 14.21 -16.62
N LYS A 62 -13.07 15.09 -15.94
CA LYS A 62 -13.09 16.54 -16.16
C LYS A 62 -12.69 16.90 -17.59
N ASN A 63 -11.62 16.30 -18.10
CA ASN A 63 -11.12 16.62 -19.44
C ASN A 63 -12.09 16.16 -20.51
N ILE A 64 -12.61 14.94 -20.43
CA ILE A 64 -13.65 14.44 -21.35
C ILE A 64 -14.88 15.32 -21.27
N TYR A 65 -15.37 15.60 -20.06
CA TYR A 65 -16.55 16.43 -19.86
C TYR A 65 -16.38 17.83 -20.50
N ASN A 66 -15.28 18.50 -20.27
CA ASN A 66 -15.03 19.84 -20.79
C ASN A 66 -15.02 19.88 -22.32
N ILE A 67 -14.44 18.86 -22.97
CA ILE A 67 -14.37 18.78 -24.42
C ILE A 67 -15.77 18.58 -25.01
N PHE A 68 -16.54 17.63 -24.50
CA PHE A 68 -17.82 17.26 -25.08
C PHE A 68 -18.96 18.21 -24.69
N ILE A 69 -18.95 18.78 -23.47
CA ILE A 69 -20.02 19.69 -23.04
C ILE A 69 -20.05 20.98 -23.89
N VAL A 70 -18.90 21.53 -24.25
CA VAL A 70 -18.80 22.74 -25.07
C VAL A 70 -19.40 22.50 -26.47
N GLN A 71 -19.23 21.27 -26.99
CA GLN A 71 -19.74 20.91 -28.33
C GLN A 71 -21.25 20.73 -28.37
N ILE A 72 -21.86 20.30 -27.29
CA ILE A 72 -23.29 19.88 -27.30
C ILE A 72 -24.22 20.84 -26.55
N ILE A 73 -23.73 21.63 -25.59
CA ILE A 73 -24.59 22.37 -24.66
C ILE A 73 -25.44 23.45 -25.37
N HIS A 74 -24.94 24.02 -26.43
CA HIS A 74 -25.63 25.05 -27.20
C HIS A 74 -26.81 24.51 -28.05
N LEU A 75 -26.84 23.17 -28.26
CA LEU A 75 -27.93 22.51 -29.00
C LEU A 75 -29.21 22.37 -28.13
N PHE A 76 -29.14 22.72 -26.87
CA PHE A 76 -30.22 22.53 -25.90
C PHE A 76 -30.70 23.85 -25.28
N ASN A 77 -32.01 23.91 -25.03
CA ASN A 77 -32.60 25.04 -24.34
C ASN A 77 -31.98 25.24 -22.93
N PRO A 78 -31.83 26.48 -22.45
CA PRO A 78 -31.23 26.78 -21.16
C PRO A 78 -31.82 25.98 -20.01
N ASP A 79 -33.13 25.81 -19.96
CA ASP A 79 -33.88 25.16 -18.88
C ASP A 79 -33.53 23.68 -18.69
N ILE A 80 -33.09 22.99 -19.75
CA ILE A 80 -32.74 21.55 -19.71
C ILE A 80 -31.23 21.30 -19.70
N ARG A 81 -30.38 22.34 -19.78
CA ARG A 81 -28.92 22.20 -19.84
C ARG A 81 -28.34 21.47 -18.63
N TYR A 82 -28.94 21.62 -17.45
CA TYR A 82 -28.50 20.89 -16.27
C TYR A 82 -28.67 19.38 -16.43
N ARG A 83 -29.76 18.95 -17.10
CA ARG A 83 -30.04 17.51 -17.38
C ARG A 83 -29.03 16.95 -18.39
N VAL A 84 -28.67 17.74 -19.40
CA VAL A 84 -27.64 17.38 -20.39
C VAL A 84 -26.29 17.18 -19.72
N LYS A 85 -25.88 18.12 -18.86
CA LYS A 85 -24.64 18.00 -18.06
C LYS A 85 -24.62 16.73 -17.23
N PHE A 86 -25.71 16.44 -16.51
CA PHE A 86 -25.80 15.25 -15.66
C PHE A 86 -25.76 13.95 -16.51
N LYS A 87 -26.50 13.90 -17.64
CA LYS A 87 -26.50 12.75 -18.54
C LYS A 87 -25.12 12.48 -19.12
N LEU A 88 -24.42 13.53 -19.57
CA LEU A 88 -23.05 13.43 -20.11
C LEU A 88 -22.08 12.85 -19.05
N ILE A 89 -22.12 13.32 -17.81
CA ILE A 89 -21.28 12.78 -16.73
C ILE A 89 -21.56 11.28 -16.53
N ARG A 90 -22.82 10.84 -16.55
CA ARG A 90 -23.19 9.43 -16.42
C ARG A 90 -22.67 8.60 -17.58
N ILE A 91 -22.75 9.08 -18.82
CA ILE A 91 -22.19 8.40 -20.00
C ILE A 91 -20.68 8.23 -19.82
N ILE A 92 -19.95 9.30 -19.47
CA ILE A 92 -18.49 9.27 -19.25
C ILE A 92 -18.14 8.25 -18.14
N GLN A 93 -18.88 8.24 -17.03
CA GLN A 93 -18.63 7.29 -15.94
C GLN A 93 -18.88 5.84 -16.36
N THR A 94 -19.89 5.58 -17.20
CA THR A 94 -20.18 4.24 -17.73
C THR A 94 -19.07 3.77 -18.67
N ILE A 95 -18.64 4.64 -19.59
CA ILE A 95 -17.53 4.35 -20.50
C ILE A 95 -16.23 4.09 -19.73
N LYS A 96 -15.94 4.93 -18.72
CA LYS A 96 -14.76 4.71 -17.85
C LYS A 96 -14.81 3.32 -17.20
N LYS A 97 -15.97 2.88 -16.67
CA LYS A 97 -16.11 1.54 -16.09
C LYS A 97 -15.84 0.43 -17.10
N GLN A 98 -16.34 0.57 -18.33
CA GLN A 98 -16.09 -0.40 -19.40
C GLN A 98 -14.60 -0.45 -19.78
N LEU A 99 -13.94 0.72 -19.92
CA LEU A 99 -12.51 0.78 -20.22
C LEU A 99 -11.65 0.19 -19.10
N TYR A 100 -12.10 0.28 -17.84
CA TYR A 100 -11.42 -0.37 -16.71
C TYR A 100 -11.61 -1.90 -16.66
N ILE A 101 -12.52 -2.44 -17.42
CA ILE A 101 -12.66 -3.90 -17.61
C ILE A 101 -11.86 -4.35 -18.84
N THR A 102 -11.86 -3.57 -19.91
CA THR A 102 -11.38 -4.02 -21.24
C THR A 102 -9.96 -3.57 -21.58
N LEU A 103 -9.50 -2.43 -21.05
CA LEU A 103 -8.22 -1.83 -21.41
C LEU A 103 -7.19 -1.90 -20.26
N THR A 104 -7.58 -1.46 -19.07
CA THR A 104 -6.69 -1.37 -17.91
C THR A 104 -7.50 -1.39 -16.62
N PRO A 105 -7.05 -2.05 -15.53
CA PRO A 105 -7.80 -2.02 -14.29
C PRO A 105 -7.85 -0.61 -13.69
N PRO A 106 -8.86 -0.31 -12.84
CA PRO A 106 -8.86 0.91 -12.06
C PRO A 106 -7.64 0.94 -11.15
N ARG A 107 -7.25 2.13 -10.72
CA ARG A 107 -6.10 2.32 -9.84
C ARG A 107 -6.17 1.47 -8.56
N SER A 108 -7.33 1.43 -7.92
CA SER A 108 -7.63 0.61 -6.75
C SER A 108 -9.13 0.45 -6.57
N TYR A 109 -9.53 -0.53 -5.79
CA TYR A 109 -10.91 -0.71 -5.34
C TYR A 109 -11.08 -0.10 -3.94
N LYS A 110 -12.34 0.14 -3.55
CA LYS A 110 -12.64 0.73 -2.23
C LYS A 110 -12.39 -0.24 -1.07
N ASN A 111 -12.55 -1.54 -1.34
CA ASN A 111 -12.40 -2.61 -0.34
C ASN A 111 -11.63 -3.76 -0.97
N SER A 112 -11.07 -4.64 -0.13
CA SER A 112 -10.61 -5.93 -0.57
C SER A 112 -11.78 -6.92 -0.64
N PHE A 113 -11.92 -7.60 -1.76
CA PHE A 113 -12.97 -8.59 -2.01
C PHE A 113 -12.45 -9.71 -2.91
N ILE A 114 -13.18 -10.82 -2.95
CA ILE A 114 -12.90 -11.89 -3.89
C ILE A 114 -13.52 -11.52 -5.23
N ARG A 115 -12.70 -11.48 -6.26
CA ARG A 115 -13.15 -11.14 -7.62
C ARG A 115 -14.00 -12.28 -8.18
N ASN A 116 -14.99 -11.91 -8.99
CA ASN A 116 -15.74 -12.88 -9.76
C ASN A 116 -14.92 -13.31 -10.99
N ILE A 117 -13.91 -14.16 -10.78
CA ILE A 117 -13.15 -14.82 -11.84
C ILE A 117 -13.39 -16.32 -11.74
N ASN A 118 -13.13 -17.01 -12.84
CA ASN A 118 -13.25 -18.46 -12.85
C ASN A 118 -12.05 -19.07 -12.10
N TYR A 119 -12.23 -19.37 -10.81
CA TYR A 119 -11.26 -20.09 -9.98
C TYR A 119 -11.34 -21.59 -10.28
N ASN A 120 -10.98 -21.98 -11.50
CA ASN A 120 -10.91 -23.39 -11.90
C ASN A 120 -9.52 -23.99 -11.59
N GLU A 121 -9.44 -25.30 -11.71
CA GLU A 121 -8.19 -26.04 -11.49
C GLU A 121 -6.99 -25.49 -12.30
N PRO A 122 -7.09 -25.15 -13.60
CA PRO A 122 -6.01 -24.53 -14.34
C PRO A 122 -5.54 -23.19 -13.75
N TYR A 123 -6.43 -22.38 -13.19
CA TYR A 123 -6.05 -21.13 -12.51
C TYR A 123 -5.20 -21.42 -11.27
N PHE A 124 -5.67 -22.31 -10.39
CA PHE A 124 -4.93 -22.66 -9.17
C PHE A 124 -3.60 -23.33 -9.49
N ASN A 125 -3.55 -24.23 -10.48
CA ASN A 125 -2.32 -24.89 -10.92
C ASN A 125 -1.30 -23.86 -11.45
N ASN A 126 -1.74 -22.83 -12.15
CA ASN A 126 -0.86 -21.75 -12.61
C ASN A 126 -0.31 -20.93 -11.43
N ILE A 127 -1.14 -20.58 -10.46
CA ILE A 127 -0.69 -19.87 -9.24
C ILE A 127 0.27 -20.74 -8.43
N SER A 128 -0.03 -22.03 -8.22
CA SER A 128 0.85 -22.98 -7.53
C SER A 128 2.24 -23.07 -8.17
N LYS A 129 2.32 -23.13 -9.51
CA LYS A 129 3.60 -23.12 -10.22
C LYS A 129 4.39 -21.85 -9.96
N LYS A 130 3.73 -20.68 -9.99
CA LYS A 130 4.37 -19.40 -9.73
C LYS A 130 4.90 -19.31 -8.29
N ILE A 131 4.09 -19.69 -7.31
CA ILE A 131 4.50 -19.72 -5.90
C ILE A 131 5.68 -20.66 -5.70
N SER A 132 5.63 -21.86 -6.28
CA SER A 132 6.74 -22.82 -6.21
C SER A 132 8.02 -22.26 -6.82
N ILE A 133 7.95 -21.56 -7.96
CA ILE A 133 9.11 -20.89 -8.55
C ILE A 133 9.68 -19.85 -7.57
N LEU A 134 8.82 -18.99 -6.99
CA LEU A 134 9.23 -17.95 -6.07
C LEU A 134 9.88 -18.52 -4.79
N GLN A 135 9.34 -19.62 -4.25
CA GLN A 135 9.88 -20.30 -3.07
C GLN A 135 11.28 -20.93 -3.31
N ASN A 136 11.57 -21.33 -4.54
CA ASN A 136 12.84 -21.92 -4.90
C ASN A 136 13.93 -20.92 -5.33
N ILE A 137 13.63 -19.61 -5.31
CA ILE A 137 14.62 -18.58 -5.60
C ILE A 137 15.61 -18.48 -4.44
N ILE A 138 16.88 -18.83 -4.73
CA ILE A 138 17.95 -18.66 -3.76
C ILE A 138 18.26 -17.18 -3.60
N GLN A 139 18.24 -16.70 -2.36
CA GLN A 139 18.52 -15.31 -2.03
C GLN A 139 19.25 -15.20 -0.68
N PRO A 140 19.98 -14.09 -0.45
CA PRO A 140 20.62 -13.86 0.84
C PRO A 140 19.61 -13.78 1.98
N ALA A 141 20.00 -14.21 3.16
CA ALA A 141 19.17 -14.09 4.36
C ALA A 141 18.77 -12.62 4.58
N GLN A 142 17.51 -12.39 4.88
CA GLN A 142 16.96 -11.05 5.08
C GLN A 142 17.74 -10.30 6.18
N ARG A 143 18.11 -9.05 5.88
CA ARG A 143 18.89 -8.17 6.77
C ARG A 143 20.37 -8.61 7.00
N SER A 144 20.87 -9.61 6.27
CA SER A 144 22.29 -9.89 6.20
C SER A 144 23.03 -8.82 5.39
N GLU A 145 24.37 -8.77 5.51
CA GLU A 145 25.18 -7.85 4.70
C GLU A 145 25.03 -8.12 3.21
N GLU A 146 25.04 -9.40 2.83
CA GLU A 146 24.82 -9.86 1.46
C GLU A 146 23.46 -9.42 0.92
N TRP A 147 22.43 -9.44 1.75
CA TRP A 147 21.09 -8.96 1.37
C TRP A 147 21.07 -7.45 1.10
N TYR A 148 21.77 -6.65 1.91
CA TYR A 148 21.89 -5.22 1.67
C TYR A 148 22.69 -4.92 0.40
N ILE A 149 23.79 -5.62 0.15
CA ILE A 149 24.59 -5.52 -1.07
C ILE A 149 23.75 -5.91 -2.29
N PHE A 150 23.02 -7.02 -2.20
CA PHE A 150 22.11 -7.47 -3.26
C PHE A 150 21.09 -6.39 -3.60
N ARG A 151 20.41 -5.83 -2.61
CA ARG A 151 19.41 -4.76 -2.80
C ARG A 151 20.03 -3.43 -3.27
N HIS A 152 21.27 -3.14 -2.88
CA HIS A 152 21.99 -1.97 -3.37
C HIS A 152 22.20 -2.01 -4.88
N ASN A 153 22.41 -3.20 -5.42
CA ASN A 153 22.61 -3.46 -6.86
C ASN A 153 21.30 -3.64 -7.65
N LEU A 154 20.17 -3.25 -7.07
CA LEU A 154 18.84 -3.26 -7.71
C LEU A 154 18.14 -1.93 -7.48
N LEU A 155 17.28 -1.55 -8.42
CA LEU A 155 16.19 -0.61 -8.14
C LEU A 155 15.06 -1.41 -7.48
N THR A 156 14.85 -1.17 -6.19
CA THR A 156 13.82 -1.86 -5.41
C THR A 156 12.45 -1.23 -5.60
N ALA A 157 11.39 -2.02 -5.63
CA ALA A 157 10.01 -1.58 -5.84
C ALA A 157 9.64 -0.38 -4.94
N SER A 158 10.08 -0.38 -3.67
CA SER A 158 9.84 0.70 -2.71
C SER A 158 10.51 2.04 -3.06
N SER A 159 11.49 2.05 -3.97
CA SER A 159 12.23 3.26 -4.36
C SER A 159 11.97 3.72 -5.80
N ILE A 160 11.45 2.84 -6.66
CA ILE A 160 11.27 3.12 -8.11
C ILE A 160 10.32 4.29 -8.39
N TRP A 161 9.36 4.56 -7.53
CA TRP A 161 8.48 5.72 -7.69
C TRP A 161 9.25 7.04 -7.88
N LYS A 162 10.49 7.15 -7.35
CA LYS A 162 11.38 8.31 -7.50
C LYS A 162 11.73 8.61 -8.96
N VAL A 163 11.66 7.60 -9.84
CA VAL A 163 11.86 7.74 -11.30
C VAL A 163 10.85 8.70 -11.92
N PHE A 164 9.63 8.73 -11.40
CA PHE A 164 8.52 9.56 -11.87
C PHE A 164 8.41 10.88 -11.12
N GLY A 165 9.30 11.12 -10.14
CA GLY A 165 9.35 12.34 -9.35
C GLY A 165 10.09 13.49 -10.01
N SER A 166 10.31 14.55 -9.23
CA SER A 166 11.09 15.72 -9.64
C SER A 166 12.56 15.37 -9.93
N GLN A 167 13.29 16.28 -10.61
CA GLN A 167 14.73 16.07 -10.84
C GLN A 167 15.50 15.89 -9.53
N SER A 168 15.14 16.62 -8.48
CA SER A 168 15.74 16.44 -7.13
C SER A 168 15.50 15.04 -6.59
N THR A 169 14.29 14.49 -6.75
CA THR A 169 13.94 13.13 -6.33
C THR A 169 14.72 12.08 -7.13
N LYS A 170 14.89 12.31 -8.44
CA LYS A 170 15.73 11.44 -9.29
C LYS A 170 17.20 11.49 -8.89
N ASN A 171 17.72 12.68 -8.60
CA ASN A 171 19.09 12.85 -8.13
C ASN A 171 19.33 12.10 -6.82
N GLN A 172 18.34 12.11 -5.92
CA GLN A 172 18.45 11.40 -4.65
C GLN A 172 18.63 9.88 -4.86
N ILE A 173 17.80 9.24 -5.69
CA ILE A 173 17.93 7.78 -5.91
C ILE A 173 19.21 7.44 -6.67
N ILE A 174 19.64 8.26 -7.64
CA ILE A 174 20.91 8.07 -8.33
C ILE A 174 22.07 8.14 -7.33
N TYR A 175 22.12 9.19 -6.51
CA TYR A 175 23.15 9.37 -5.49
C TYR A 175 23.16 8.19 -4.50
N GLU A 176 22.00 7.77 -3.98
CA GLU A 176 21.87 6.64 -3.06
C GLU A 176 22.40 5.32 -3.66
N LYS A 177 22.18 5.10 -4.96
CA LYS A 177 22.59 3.87 -5.66
C LYS A 177 24.02 3.92 -6.21
N CYS A 178 24.61 5.10 -6.39
CA CYS A 178 25.99 5.24 -6.79
C CYS A 178 26.95 5.22 -5.59
N LYS A 179 26.54 5.81 -4.46
CA LYS A 179 27.34 5.83 -3.23
C LYS A 179 27.68 4.39 -2.81
N PRO A 180 28.95 4.13 -2.43
CA PRO A 180 29.32 2.81 -1.92
C PRO A 180 28.39 2.37 -0.79
N TYR A 181 28.08 1.08 -0.75
CA TYR A 181 27.30 0.53 0.35
C TYR A 181 28.06 0.78 1.67
N ALA A 182 27.35 1.30 2.64
CA ALA A 182 27.85 1.46 4.00
C ALA A 182 26.82 0.84 4.95
N ILE A 183 27.31 0.08 5.93
CA ILE A 183 26.49 -0.43 7.02
C ILE A 183 26.05 0.80 7.83
N PHE A 184 24.78 1.14 7.74
CA PHE A 184 24.22 2.22 8.57
C PHE A 184 24.02 1.69 9.99
N GLY A 185 24.36 2.51 10.97
CA GLY A 185 24.18 2.23 12.39
C GLY A 185 22.70 1.96 12.74
N GLN A 186 22.46 1.65 14.00
CA GLN A 186 21.13 1.29 14.54
C GLN A 186 20.04 2.29 14.13
N ILE A 187 18.91 1.78 13.66
CA ILE A 187 17.73 2.58 13.36
C ILE A 187 17.18 3.16 14.67
N SER A 188 16.92 4.47 14.70
CA SER A 188 16.30 5.11 15.87
C SER A 188 14.95 4.45 16.18
N THR A 189 14.74 4.04 17.43
CA THR A 189 13.51 3.42 17.93
C THR A 189 12.27 4.32 17.81
N THR A 190 12.47 5.63 17.68
CA THR A 190 11.41 6.63 17.48
C THR A 190 11.09 6.89 16.00
N SER A 191 11.78 6.21 15.08
CA SER A 191 11.59 6.44 13.65
C SER A 191 10.32 5.74 13.13
N PRO A 192 9.65 6.33 12.11
CA PRO A 192 8.54 5.65 11.43
C PRO A 192 8.91 4.30 10.81
N LEU A 193 10.18 4.13 10.44
CA LEU A 193 10.70 2.87 9.91
C LEU A 193 10.71 1.79 10.99
N HIS A 194 11.19 2.13 12.20
CA HIS A 194 11.17 1.21 13.34
C HIS A 194 9.73 0.85 13.73
N TRP A 195 8.81 1.83 13.77
CA TRP A 195 7.39 1.59 14.01
C TRP A 195 6.81 0.61 12.98
N GLY A 196 7.14 0.80 11.70
CA GLY A 196 6.75 -0.12 10.64
C GLY A 196 7.18 -1.54 10.92
N GLN A 197 8.45 -1.75 11.24
CA GLN A 197 9.03 -3.07 11.53
C GLN A 197 8.45 -3.71 12.79
N LYS A 198 8.21 -2.91 13.84
CA LYS A 198 7.64 -3.36 15.11
C LYS A 198 6.23 -3.93 14.94
N TYR A 199 5.38 -3.32 14.12
CA TYR A 199 3.99 -3.71 13.97
C TYR A 199 3.68 -4.56 12.72
N GLU A 200 4.66 -4.80 11.86
CA GLU A 200 4.48 -5.63 10.65
C GLU A 200 4.03 -7.06 10.97
N PRO A 201 4.64 -7.79 11.95
CA PRO A 201 4.20 -9.13 12.30
C PRO A 201 2.75 -9.17 12.80
N ILE A 202 2.34 -8.19 13.61
CA ILE A 202 0.96 -8.09 14.10
C ILE A 202 -0.02 -7.84 12.95
N SER A 203 0.35 -7.00 11.99
CA SER A 203 -0.48 -6.72 10.82
C SER A 203 -0.63 -7.94 9.91
N VAL A 204 0.42 -8.77 9.77
CA VAL A 204 0.36 -10.05 9.06
C VAL A 204 -0.60 -11.00 9.77
N GLU A 205 -0.45 -11.20 11.08
CA GLU A 205 -1.34 -12.07 11.85
C GLU A 205 -2.78 -11.56 11.85
N PHE A 206 -2.99 -10.25 11.93
CA PHE A 206 -4.32 -9.64 11.78
C PHE A 206 -4.94 -9.97 10.41
N TYR A 207 -4.17 -9.86 9.32
CA TYR A 207 -4.63 -10.20 7.98
C TYR A 207 -4.97 -11.70 7.87
N LYS A 208 -4.13 -12.59 8.41
CA LYS A 208 -4.36 -14.03 8.43
C LYS A 208 -5.67 -14.38 9.14
N LYS A 209 -5.91 -13.81 10.31
CA LYS A 209 -7.15 -14.00 11.07
C LYS A 209 -8.38 -13.40 10.38
N LEU A 210 -8.23 -12.21 9.77
CA LEU A 210 -9.33 -11.51 9.09
C LEU A 210 -9.86 -12.28 7.88
N TYR A 211 -8.99 -13.02 7.19
CA TYR A 211 -9.34 -13.71 5.95
C TYR A 211 -9.21 -15.23 6.02
N ASP A 212 -8.95 -15.78 7.20
CA ASP A 212 -8.75 -17.22 7.46
C ASP A 212 -7.79 -17.82 6.43
N THR A 213 -6.52 -17.36 6.48
CA THR A 213 -5.53 -17.68 5.44
C THR A 213 -4.11 -17.71 5.99
N GLU A 214 -3.17 -18.21 5.17
CA GLU A 214 -1.74 -18.23 5.48
C GLU A 214 -0.95 -17.30 4.55
N ILE A 215 -0.01 -16.57 5.15
CA ILE A 215 0.89 -15.65 4.47
C ILE A 215 2.33 -16.13 4.67
N SER A 216 3.07 -16.23 3.57
CA SER A 216 4.50 -16.54 3.60
C SER A 216 5.35 -15.35 3.14
N ASP A 217 6.55 -15.23 3.71
CA ASP A 217 7.59 -14.30 3.29
C ASP A 217 8.40 -14.89 2.13
N PHE A 218 8.79 -14.05 1.17
CA PHE A 218 9.55 -14.43 -0.02
C PHE A 218 10.86 -13.64 -0.17
N GLY A 219 11.18 -12.75 0.75
CA GLY A 219 12.40 -11.95 0.74
C GLY A 219 12.49 -10.99 -0.44
N CYS A 220 13.68 -10.83 -1.05
CA CYS A 220 13.91 -9.89 -2.14
C CYS A 220 14.06 -10.63 -3.48
N ILE A 221 13.02 -10.61 -4.28
CA ILE A 221 12.94 -11.27 -5.58
C ILE A 221 13.45 -10.32 -6.66
N LYS A 222 14.25 -10.84 -7.58
CA LYS A 222 14.74 -10.14 -8.76
C LYS A 222 13.79 -10.41 -9.93
N HIS A 223 13.49 -9.37 -10.74
CA HIS A 223 12.65 -9.52 -11.93
C HIS A 223 13.32 -10.43 -12.95
N SER A 224 12.57 -11.35 -13.55
CA SER A 224 13.09 -12.36 -14.47
C SER A 224 13.64 -11.78 -15.77
N GLU A 225 13.03 -10.73 -16.30
CA GLU A 225 13.43 -10.08 -17.56
C GLU A 225 14.30 -8.84 -17.30
N PHE A 226 13.89 -7.98 -16.36
CA PHE A 226 14.58 -6.71 -16.03
C PHE A 226 15.44 -6.89 -14.79
N ALA A 227 16.62 -7.47 -14.96
CA ALA A 227 17.51 -7.91 -13.90
C ALA A 227 17.97 -6.81 -12.92
N PHE A 228 17.72 -5.55 -13.23
CA PHE A 228 17.97 -4.39 -12.36
C PHE A 228 16.79 -4.02 -11.45
N ILE A 229 15.64 -4.68 -11.61
CA ILE A 229 14.45 -4.47 -10.76
C ILE A 229 14.39 -5.57 -9.72
N GLY A 230 14.08 -5.20 -8.48
CA GLY A 230 13.81 -6.15 -7.41
C GLY A 230 12.66 -5.72 -6.52
N ALA A 231 11.98 -6.69 -5.91
CA ALA A 231 10.84 -6.45 -5.05
C ALA A 231 10.86 -7.36 -3.83
N SER A 232 10.43 -6.84 -2.68
CA SER A 232 10.16 -7.62 -1.48
C SER A 232 8.72 -7.34 -1.09
N PRO A 233 7.76 -8.22 -1.39
CA PRO A 233 6.42 -8.11 -0.84
C PRO A 233 6.45 -8.37 0.67
N ASP A 234 5.55 -7.77 1.43
CA ASP A 234 5.42 -8.04 2.86
C ASP A 234 4.79 -9.42 3.12
N GLY A 235 4.24 -10.05 2.07
CA GLY A 235 3.80 -11.43 2.06
C GLY A 235 3.03 -11.82 0.81
N ILE A 236 2.85 -13.12 0.63
CA ILE A 236 1.99 -13.69 -0.41
C ILE A 236 1.11 -14.75 0.26
N ASN A 237 -0.17 -14.76 -0.09
CA ASN A 237 -1.10 -15.78 0.37
C ASN A 237 -0.71 -17.14 -0.25
N THR A 238 -0.38 -18.10 0.61
CA THR A 238 0.07 -19.43 0.22
C THR A 238 -0.89 -20.55 0.62
N ASP A 239 -2.06 -20.20 1.13
CA ASP A 239 -3.11 -21.17 1.44
C ASP A 239 -3.91 -21.54 0.17
N PRO A 240 -3.73 -22.75 -0.39
CA PRO A 240 -4.40 -23.17 -1.62
C PRO A 240 -5.92 -23.39 -1.45
N SER A 241 -6.42 -23.50 -0.22
CA SER A 241 -7.84 -23.62 0.08
C SER A 241 -8.55 -22.27 0.06
N ASN A 242 -7.81 -21.18 0.23
CA ASN A 242 -8.34 -19.83 0.27
C ASN A 242 -8.46 -19.22 -1.14
N LYS A 243 -9.58 -18.55 -1.41
CA LYS A 243 -9.81 -17.86 -2.69
C LYS A 243 -8.87 -16.69 -2.96
N ARG A 244 -8.07 -16.27 -1.97
CA ARG A 244 -7.01 -15.26 -2.09
C ARG A 244 -5.65 -15.88 -2.43
N TYR A 245 -5.56 -17.18 -2.71
CA TYR A 245 -4.33 -17.88 -3.05
C TYR A 245 -3.53 -17.16 -4.15
N GLY A 246 -2.27 -16.86 -3.87
CA GLY A 246 -1.40 -16.07 -4.76
C GLY A 246 -1.63 -14.56 -4.71
N ARG A 247 -2.51 -14.04 -3.84
CA ARG A 247 -2.67 -12.61 -3.61
C ARG A 247 -1.52 -12.10 -2.74
N MET A 248 -0.88 -11.03 -3.19
CA MET A 248 0.18 -10.37 -2.46
C MET A 248 -0.38 -9.50 -1.35
N LEU A 249 0.42 -9.23 -0.35
CA LEU A 249 0.13 -8.32 0.75
C LEU A 249 1.20 -7.23 0.80
N GLU A 250 0.76 -5.98 0.88
CA GLU A 250 1.60 -4.81 1.17
C GLU A 250 1.04 -4.10 2.39
N ILE A 251 1.87 -3.94 3.42
CA ILE A 251 1.47 -3.41 4.72
C ILE A 251 2.06 -2.01 4.94
N LYS A 252 1.25 -1.11 5.50
CA LYS A 252 1.72 0.18 5.99
C LYS A 252 1.20 0.46 7.39
N ASN A 253 2.08 0.34 8.38
CA ASN A 253 1.79 0.69 9.78
C ASN A 253 1.89 2.20 9.95
N VAL A 254 0.73 2.87 10.00
CA VAL A 254 0.61 4.32 9.94
C VAL A 254 0.80 4.95 11.32
N VAL A 255 1.77 5.84 11.46
CA VAL A 255 2.02 6.57 12.72
C VAL A 255 1.07 7.74 12.89
N SER A 256 1.10 8.72 11.99
CA SER A 256 0.42 10.03 12.20
C SER A 256 -0.59 10.40 11.12
N ARG A 257 -0.44 9.90 9.88
CA ARG A 257 -1.35 10.29 8.79
C ARG A 257 -2.75 9.66 8.93
N VAL A 258 -3.71 10.25 8.27
CA VAL A 258 -5.06 9.69 8.14
C VAL A 258 -5.05 8.53 7.14
N ILE A 259 -5.70 7.42 7.50
CA ILE A 259 -5.99 6.31 6.59
C ILE A 259 -7.23 6.70 5.75
N THR A 260 -7.04 6.80 4.45
CA THR A 260 -8.09 7.20 3.50
C THR A 260 -8.61 6.04 2.65
N GLY A 261 -7.95 4.88 2.67
CA GLY A 261 -8.21 3.76 1.77
C GLY A 261 -7.80 4.04 0.30
N ILE A 262 -7.01 5.09 0.08
CA ILE A 262 -6.47 5.43 -1.25
C ILE A 262 -4.94 5.36 -1.16
N PRO A 263 -4.27 4.39 -1.80
CA PRO A 263 -2.81 4.29 -1.77
C PRO A 263 -2.17 5.58 -2.29
N LYS A 264 -1.11 6.05 -1.67
CA LYS A 264 -0.28 7.08 -2.26
C LYS A 264 0.37 6.58 -3.55
N MET A 265 0.87 7.51 -4.38
CA MET A 265 1.50 7.17 -5.65
C MET A 265 2.71 6.24 -5.46
N ASP A 266 3.54 6.51 -4.47
CA ASP A 266 4.70 5.71 -4.11
C ASP A 266 4.34 4.26 -3.74
N TYR A 267 3.32 4.04 -2.92
CA TYR A 267 2.83 2.70 -2.55
C TYR A 267 2.17 1.99 -3.73
N TRP A 268 1.41 2.72 -4.55
CA TRP A 268 0.80 2.14 -5.73
C TRP A 268 1.86 1.64 -6.73
N VAL A 269 2.88 2.46 -7.01
CA VAL A 269 4.02 2.06 -7.86
C VAL A 269 4.75 0.87 -7.26
N GLN A 270 4.99 0.86 -5.94
CA GLN A 270 5.62 -0.27 -5.26
C GLN A 270 4.85 -1.57 -5.51
N MET A 271 3.53 -1.59 -5.30
CA MET A 271 2.69 -2.77 -5.53
C MET A 271 2.70 -3.22 -7.00
N GLN A 272 2.69 -2.28 -7.96
CA GLN A 272 2.79 -2.64 -9.38
C GLN A 272 4.11 -3.37 -9.67
N LEU A 273 5.23 -2.86 -9.16
CA LEU A 273 6.54 -3.49 -9.34
C LEU A 273 6.65 -4.85 -8.64
N GLN A 274 6.04 -5.00 -7.46
CA GLN A 274 5.98 -6.28 -6.76
C GLN A 274 5.19 -7.31 -7.57
N MET A 275 3.99 -6.94 -8.06
CA MET A 275 3.17 -7.83 -8.88
C MET A 275 3.84 -8.20 -10.20
N GLU A 276 4.57 -7.28 -10.85
CA GLU A 276 5.35 -7.58 -12.05
C GLU A 276 6.50 -8.53 -11.75
N THR A 277 7.28 -8.26 -10.70
CA THR A 277 8.44 -9.06 -10.33
C THR A 277 8.07 -10.49 -9.92
N CYS A 278 6.95 -10.65 -9.20
CA CYS A 278 6.45 -11.97 -8.76
C CYS A 278 5.52 -12.65 -9.78
N ASP A 279 5.21 -11.99 -10.89
CA ASP A 279 4.23 -12.43 -11.90
C ASP A 279 2.86 -12.79 -11.30
N LEU A 280 2.41 -12.02 -10.32
CA LEU A 280 1.10 -12.13 -9.67
C LEU A 280 0.20 -10.95 -10.05
N ASN A 281 -1.13 -11.11 -9.91
CA ASN A 281 -2.06 -10.15 -10.51
C ASN A 281 -2.87 -9.35 -9.48
N GLU A 282 -2.79 -9.67 -8.20
CA GLU A 282 -3.58 -9.08 -7.14
C GLU A 282 -2.70 -8.76 -5.94
N CYS A 283 -2.92 -7.60 -5.34
CA CYS A 283 -2.29 -7.19 -4.10
C CYS A 283 -3.33 -6.56 -3.17
N ASP A 284 -3.40 -7.03 -1.93
CA ASP A 284 -4.12 -6.38 -0.87
C ASP A 284 -3.21 -5.35 -0.22
N PHE A 285 -3.66 -4.09 -0.19
CA PHE A 285 -2.99 -3.00 0.48
C PHE A 285 -3.61 -2.79 1.85
N LEU A 286 -2.91 -3.24 2.88
CA LEU A 286 -3.33 -3.14 4.26
C LEU A 286 -2.66 -1.94 4.93
N GLU A 287 -3.45 -0.97 5.35
CA GLU A 287 -3.02 0.12 6.22
C GLU A 287 -3.58 -0.13 7.61
N THR A 288 -2.70 -0.11 8.62
CA THR A 288 -3.06 -0.25 10.04
C THR A 288 -2.57 0.95 10.82
N LYS A 289 -3.29 1.33 11.84
CA LYS A 289 -2.89 2.35 12.82
C LYS A 289 -3.01 1.77 14.20
N PHE A 290 -1.87 1.49 14.80
CA PHE A 290 -1.79 1.05 16.19
C PHE A 290 -1.65 2.24 17.13
N MET A 291 -2.10 2.05 18.35
CA MET A 291 -1.87 2.94 19.49
C MET A 291 -1.39 2.11 20.66
N GLU A 292 -0.41 2.61 21.39
CA GLU A 292 0.09 1.98 22.61
C GLU A 292 -0.62 2.59 23.82
N TYR A 293 -0.90 1.76 24.80
CA TYR A 293 -1.36 2.21 26.11
C TYR A 293 -0.17 2.67 26.95
N GLU A 294 -0.37 3.65 27.80
CA GLU A 294 0.66 4.17 28.68
C GLU A 294 0.95 3.21 29.86
N SER A 295 -0.02 2.38 30.23
CA SER A 295 0.10 1.40 31.31
C SER A 295 -0.75 0.16 31.06
N GLU A 296 -0.44 -0.93 31.78
CA GLU A 296 -1.25 -2.13 31.82
C GLU A 296 -2.64 -1.86 32.38
N GLU A 297 -2.76 -0.99 33.37
CA GLU A 297 -4.05 -0.61 33.95
C GLU A 297 -4.98 0.01 32.91
N GLN A 298 -4.47 0.90 32.06
CA GLN A 298 -5.25 1.46 30.94
C GLN A 298 -5.68 0.38 29.96
N PHE A 299 -4.79 -0.59 29.67
CA PHE A 299 -5.12 -1.70 28.81
C PHE A 299 -6.22 -2.57 29.41
N LEU A 300 -6.14 -2.95 30.70
CA LEU A 300 -7.13 -3.79 31.37
C LEU A 300 -8.49 -3.10 31.48
N ASN A 301 -8.51 -1.80 31.70
CA ASN A 301 -9.75 -1.00 31.83
C ASN A 301 -10.45 -0.70 30.48
N ASP A 302 -9.82 -0.96 29.34
CA ASP A 302 -10.41 -0.72 28.02
C ASP A 302 -11.04 -2.01 27.44
N GLY A 303 -12.20 -2.39 27.97
CA GLY A 303 -13.00 -3.51 27.48
C GLY A 303 -12.55 -4.88 27.99
N SER A 304 -12.53 -5.90 27.11
CA SER A 304 -12.08 -7.26 27.45
C SER A 304 -10.55 -7.39 27.29
N TYR A 305 -10.02 -8.58 27.55
CA TYR A 305 -8.59 -8.85 27.38
C TYR A 305 -8.13 -8.74 25.91
N THR A 306 -9.02 -9.00 24.96
CA THR A 306 -8.75 -9.11 23.51
C THR A 306 -9.32 -7.95 22.68
N PHE A 307 -10.35 -7.26 23.19
CA PHE A 307 -11.02 -6.16 22.48
C PHE A 307 -11.26 -4.97 23.40
N THR A 308 -11.15 -3.78 22.83
CA THR A 308 -11.52 -2.53 23.48
C THR A 308 -13.05 -2.43 23.69
N GLN A 309 -13.51 -1.42 24.47
CA GLN A 309 -14.94 -1.15 24.65
C GLN A 309 -15.68 -0.88 23.31
N ASP A 310 -14.99 -0.30 22.34
CA ASP A 310 -15.52 -0.04 20.98
C ASP A 310 -15.15 -1.16 19.97
N ASN A 311 -14.86 -2.37 20.47
CA ASN A 311 -14.64 -3.60 19.72
C ASN A 311 -13.45 -3.57 18.74
N LYS A 312 -12.38 -2.89 19.11
CA LYS A 312 -11.11 -2.90 18.38
C LYS A 312 -10.19 -3.97 18.93
N PRO A 313 -9.45 -4.69 18.09
CA PRO A 313 -8.44 -5.65 18.55
C PRO A 313 -7.37 -4.98 19.41
N LYS A 314 -6.99 -5.63 20.49
CA LYS A 314 -5.87 -5.23 21.33
C LYS A 314 -5.03 -6.44 21.72
N GLY A 315 -3.79 -6.20 22.13
CA GLY A 315 -2.87 -7.26 22.47
C GLY A 315 -1.60 -6.75 23.15
N ARG A 316 -0.66 -7.65 23.31
CA ARG A 316 0.59 -7.43 24.02
C ARG A 316 1.77 -7.90 23.19
N MET A 317 2.94 -7.34 23.48
CA MET A 317 4.24 -7.82 23.01
C MET A 317 5.28 -7.55 24.10
N ILE A 318 6.34 -8.33 24.12
CA ILE A 318 7.46 -8.17 25.03
C ILE A 318 8.66 -7.66 24.25
N LEU A 319 9.34 -6.65 24.78
CA LEU A 319 10.56 -6.13 24.26
C LEU A 319 11.74 -6.62 25.07
N PHE A 320 12.67 -7.28 24.39
CA PHE A 320 13.97 -7.70 24.91
C PHE A 320 15.12 -6.98 24.24
N SER A 321 16.29 -7.05 24.85
CA SER A 321 17.56 -6.61 24.27
C SER A 321 18.61 -7.72 24.35
N LEU A 322 19.30 -7.96 23.25
CA LEU A 322 20.48 -8.83 23.21
C LEU A 322 21.64 -8.05 22.61
N ASN A 323 22.69 -7.79 23.40
CA ASN A 323 23.85 -7.02 22.97
C ASN A 323 23.50 -5.64 22.35
N GLY A 324 22.49 -4.96 22.94
CA GLY A 324 21.99 -3.66 22.48
C GLY A 324 21.11 -3.73 21.21
N ARG A 325 20.77 -4.93 20.75
CA ARG A 325 19.80 -5.13 19.67
C ARG A 325 18.43 -5.45 20.24
N LEU A 326 17.42 -4.73 19.78
CA LEU A 326 16.05 -4.92 20.21
C LEU A 326 15.44 -6.17 19.56
N HIS A 327 14.75 -6.95 20.36
CA HIS A 327 14.01 -8.13 19.95
C HIS A 327 12.58 -8.07 20.49
N TYR A 328 11.58 -8.28 19.63
CA TYR A 328 10.17 -8.27 19.99
C TYR A 328 9.60 -9.67 19.91
N GLU A 329 8.94 -10.10 20.97
CA GLU A 329 8.11 -11.30 20.99
C GLU A 329 6.64 -10.88 21.07
N TYR A 330 5.81 -11.49 20.23
CA TYR A 330 4.43 -11.08 20.01
C TYR A 330 3.48 -12.12 20.59
N ALA A 331 2.61 -11.72 21.50
CA ALA A 331 1.58 -12.60 22.00
C ALA A 331 0.62 -13.03 20.88
N PRO A 332 0.09 -14.25 20.88
CA PRO A 332 -0.90 -14.69 19.91
C PRO A 332 -2.08 -13.72 19.85
N LEU A 333 -2.52 -13.40 18.64
CA LEU A 333 -3.64 -12.48 18.46
C LEU A 333 -4.95 -13.12 18.94
N TYR A 334 -5.69 -12.40 19.76
CA TYR A 334 -6.94 -12.83 20.40
C TYR A 334 -6.76 -13.94 21.47
N CYS A 335 -5.57 -14.11 22.04
CA CYS A 335 -5.38 -15.03 23.18
C CYS A 335 -6.13 -14.53 24.43
N THR A 336 -6.64 -15.47 25.22
CA THR A 336 -7.22 -15.18 26.53
C THR A 336 -6.13 -14.77 27.53
N GLU A 337 -6.52 -14.35 28.72
CA GLU A 337 -5.57 -14.04 29.79
C GLU A 337 -4.76 -15.27 30.20
N GLU A 338 -5.42 -16.42 30.33
CA GLU A 338 -4.78 -17.69 30.71
C GLU A 338 -3.78 -18.16 29.62
N GLU A 339 -4.16 -18.05 28.34
CA GLU A 339 -3.27 -18.37 27.22
C GLU A 339 -2.07 -17.42 27.16
N TYR A 340 -2.28 -16.14 27.49
CA TYR A 340 -1.19 -15.16 27.56
C TYR A 340 -0.21 -15.50 28.69
N CYS A 341 -0.67 -15.82 29.90
CA CYS A 341 0.20 -16.17 31.01
C CYS A 341 1.09 -17.38 30.68
N VAL A 342 0.51 -18.40 30.05
CA VAL A 342 1.27 -19.58 29.60
C VAL A 342 2.30 -19.22 28.54
N TRP A 343 1.91 -18.38 27.57
CA TRP A 343 2.81 -17.90 26.52
C TRP A 343 3.94 -17.04 27.09
N GLU A 344 3.63 -16.11 28.01
CA GLU A 344 4.60 -15.20 28.63
C GLU A 344 5.67 -15.99 29.38
N GLU A 345 5.28 -17.00 30.21
CA GLU A 345 6.21 -17.87 30.92
C GLU A 345 7.16 -18.60 29.96
N GLN A 346 6.62 -19.20 28.89
CA GLN A 346 7.41 -19.88 27.87
C GLN A 346 8.39 -18.94 27.15
N ILE A 347 7.97 -17.71 26.86
CA ILE A 347 8.80 -16.73 26.16
C ILE A 347 9.90 -16.17 27.05
N LEU A 348 9.63 -15.94 28.34
CA LEU A 348 10.63 -15.53 29.31
C LEU A 348 11.71 -16.60 29.49
N ASP A 349 11.31 -17.87 29.60
CA ASP A 349 12.25 -18.99 29.67
C ASP A 349 13.11 -19.14 28.40
N LYS A 350 12.46 -19.10 27.23
CA LYS A 350 13.13 -19.18 25.91
C LYS A 350 14.18 -18.08 25.73
N ASN A 351 13.90 -16.89 26.22
CA ASN A 351 14.74 -15.70 26.07
C ASN A 351 15.51 -15.34 27.36
N SER A 352 15.76 -16.30 28.22
CA SER A 352 16.44 -16.10 29.53
C SER A 352 17.83 -15.46 29.42
N GLU A 353 18.51 -15.58 28.26
CA GLU A 353 19.79 -14.91 27.98
C GLU A 353 19.64 -13.45 27.52
N MET A 354 18.41 -12.99 27.25
CA MET A 354 18.12 -11.62 26.83
C MET A 354 17.70 -10.77 28.04
N GLU A 355 18.03 -9.50 27.99
CA GLU A 355 17.53 -8.52 28.95
C GLU A 355 16.07 -8.19 28.62
N TRP A 356 15.15 -8.46 29.54
CA TRP A 356 13.78 -7.95 29.45
C TRP A 356 13.78 -6.45 29.67
N ILE A 357 13.14 -5.69 28.75
CA ILE A 357 13.03 -4.23 28.83
C ILE A 357 11.64 -3.83 29.33
N GLN A 358 10.58 -4.25 28.61
CA GLN A 358 9.21 -3.88 28.97
C GLN A 358 8.18 -4.73 28.24
N ASN A 359 6.99 -4.82 28.83
CA ASN A 359 5.78 -5.23 28.15
C ASN A 359 5.15 -4.02 27.45
N ILE A 360 4.66 -4.21 26.24
CA ILE A 360 4.03 -3.18 25.42
C ILE A 360 2.59 -3.61 25.14
N PHE A 361 1.68 -2.75 25.52
CA PHE A 361 0.24 -2.94 25.36
C PHE A 361 -0.25 -2.07 24.21
N TRP A 362 -0.98 -2.65 23.26
CA TRP A 362 -1.40 -1.96 22.06
C TRP A 362 -2.86 -2.25 21.69
N LYS A 363 -3.44 -1.37 20.87
CA LYS A 363 -4.72 -1.58 20.17
C LYS A 363 -4.62 -1.20 18.71
N LEU A 364 -5.41 -1.87 17.88
CA LEU A 364 -5.57 -1.54 16.48
C LEU A 364 -6.65 -0.46 16.34
N GLU A 365 -6.26 0.80 16.33
CA GLU A 365 -7.18 1.95 16.32
C GLU A 365 -7.99 2.02 15.04
N LYS A 366 -7.34 1.73 13.89
CA LYS A 366 -7.99 1.78 12.57
C LYS A 366 -7.23 0.93 11.58
N TYR A 367 -7.96 0.34 10.66
CA TYR A 367 -7.36 -0.28 9.48
C TYR A 367 -8.15 0.00 8.20
N SER A 368 -7.52 -0.23 7.07
CA SER A 368 -8.13 -0.25 5.73
C SER A 368 -7.44 -1.30 4.92
N ASN A 369 -8.19 -2.18 4.29
CA ASN A 369 -7.66 -3.15 3.33
C ASN A 369 -8.39 -2.99 2.00
N ILE A 370 -7.63 -2.75 0.94
CA ILE A 370 -8.15 -2.52 -0.41
C ILE A 370 -7.43 -3.37 -1.44
N LEU A 371 -8.14 -3.70 -2.52
CA LEU A 371 -7.57 -4.47 -3.63
C LEU A 371 -6.95 -3.54 -4.67
N VAL A 372 -5.73 -3.87 -5.07
CA VAL A 372 -5.01 -3.29 -6.22
C VAL A 372 -4.72 -4.40 -7.22
N LEU A 373 -5.02 -4.16 -8.49
CA LEU A 373 -4.72 -5.10 -9.57
C LEU A 373 -3.46 -4.69 -10.33
N ARG A 374 -2.76 -5.69 -10.86
CA ARG A 374 -1.62 -5.51 -11.74
C ARG A 374 -2.02 -4.75 -13.00
N ASN A 375 -1.33 -3.67 -13.31
CA ASN A 375 -1.54 -2.84 -14.49
C ASN A 375 -0.39 -3.03 -15.50
N LYS A 376 -0.53 -4.04 -16.36
CA LYS A 376 0.50 -4.38 -17.36
C LYS A 376 0.75 -3.25 -18.35
N LEU A 377 -0.28 -2.47 -18.71
CA LEU A 377 -0.14 -1.34 -19.63
C LEU A 377 0.73 -0.25 -19.00
N TRP A 378 0.51 0.05 -17.73
CA TRP A 378 1.34 0.99 -16.97
C TRP A 378 2.79 0.51 -16.92
N PHE A 379 3.03 -0.74 -16.54
CA PHE A 379 4.38 -1.28 -16.42
C PHE A 379 5.14 -1.23 -17.75
N LYS A 380 4.50 -1.68 -18.85
CA LYS A 380 5.08 -1.60 -20.18
C LYS A 380 5.55 -0.20 -20.56
N THR A 381 4.80 0.83 -20.17
CA THR A 381 5.14 2.24 -20.42
C THR A 381 6.17 2.77 -19.41
N ALA A 382 6.17 2.26 -18.18
CA ALA A 382 7.08 2.69 -17.10
C ALA A 382 8.50 2.16 -17.25
N VAL A 383 8.66 0.92 -17.71
CA VAL A 383 9.96 0.23 -17.83
C VAL A 383 11.03 1.04 -18.58
N PRO A 384 10.79 1.64 -19.75
CA PRO A 384 11.82 2.42 -20.45
C PRO A 384 12.34 3.62 -19.61
N HIS A 385 11.50 4.22 -18.77
CA HIS A 385 11.91 5.31 -17.88
C HIS A 385 12.77 4.80 -16.72
N ILE A 386 12.44 3.61 -16.18
CA ILE A 386 13.18 2.96 -15.12
C ILE A 386 14.56 2.53 -15.63
N GLU A 387 14.62 1.91 -16.80
CA GLU A 387 15.84 1.48 -17.47
C GLU A 387 16.77 2.66 -17.80
N LYS A 388 16.21 3.75 -18.32
CA LYS A 388 16.97 4.97 -18.56
C LYS A 388 17.65 5.49 -17.29
N LEU A 389 16.94 5.49 -16.16
CA LEU A 389 17.51 5.93 -14.88
C LEU A 389 18.58 4.94 -14.39
N TRP A 390 18.34 3.64 -14.57
CA TRP A 390 19.33 2.61 -14.23
C TRP A 390 20.63 2.77 -15.03
N ASN A 391 20.55 3.03 -16.32
CA ASN A 391 21.71 3.27 -17.18
C ASN A 391 22.50 4.51 -16.73
N ILE A 392 21.81 5.55 -16.24
CA ILE A 392 22.48 6.72 -15.62
C ILE A 392 23.25 6.28 -14.38
N ILE A 393 22.64 5.47 -13.49
CA ILE A 393 23.31 4.97 -12.28
C ILE A 393 24.56 4.16 -12.63
N ILE A 394 24.48 3.24 -13.59
CA ILE A 394 25.62 2.42 -14.00
C ILE A 394 26.75 3.30 -14.58
N ASN A 395 26.41 4.29 -15.40
CA ASN A 395 27.38 5.21 -15.96
C ASN A 395 28.03 6.07 -14.84
N GLU A 396 27.22 6.67 -13.96
CA GLU A 396 27.72 7.58 -12.92
C GLU A 396 28.48 6.86 -11.79
N ARG A 397 28.26 5.57 -11.57
CA ARG A 397 29.14 4.75 -10.70
C ARG A 397 30.59 4.76 -11.17
N ASN A 398 30.83 4.90 -12.48
CA ASN A 398 32.18 4.88 -13.06
C ASN A 398 32.72 6.30 -13.33
N THR A 399 31.86 7.27 -13.61
CA THR A 399 32.25 8.62 -14.05
C THR A 399 32.17 9.69 -12.96
N GLY A 400 31.56 9.35 -11.81
CA GLY A 400 31.34 10.27 -10.68
C GLY A 400 29.89 10.72 -10.54
N TYR A 401 29.43 10.82 -9.30
CA TYR A 401 28.02 11.10 -8.94
C TYR A 401 27.87 12.21 -7.89
N GLU A 402 28.98 12.85 -7.47
CA GLU A 402 29.02 13.84 -6.38
C GLU A 402 28.15 15.06 -6.67
N HIS A 403 27.97 15.40 -7.94
CA HIS A 403 27.09 16.47 -8.40
C HIS A 403 25.59 16.21 -8.10
N ARG A 404 25.23 14.95 -7.78
CA ARG A 404 23.88 14.53 -7.37
C ARG A 404 23.63 14.68 -5.87
N ALA A 405 24.69 14.97 -5.09
CA ALA A 405 24.58 15.09 -3.64
C ALA A 405 23.51 16.11 -3.25
N PRO A 406 22.71 15.82 -2.20
CA PRO A 406 21.73 16.78 -1.72
C PRO A 406 22.46 18.04 -1.25
N ASN A 407 21.98 19.21 -1.68
CA ASN A 407 22.46 20.48 -1.16
C ASN A 407 22.28 20.49 0.35
N SER A 408 23.37 20.40 1.09
CA SER A 408 23.34 20.57 2.53
C SER A 408 22.89 22.01 2.80
N LYS A 409 21.60 22.20 3.12
CA LYS A 409 21.19 23.44 3.77
C LYS A 409 22.03 23.53 5.02
N LYS A 410 23.01 24.44 5.09
CA LYS A 410 23.68 24.81 6.34
C LYS A 410 22.53 25.10 7.32
N ARG A 411 22.29 24.19 8.26
CA ARG A 411 21.45 24.49 9.41
C ARG A 411 22.17 25.63 10.10
N THR A 412 21.74 26.85 9.88
CA THR A 412 22.02 27.95 10.81
C THR A 412 21.50 27.47 12.14
N ALA A 413 22.41 27.22 13.06
CA ALA A 413 22.10 26.87 14.42
C ALA A 413 21.30 28.03 14.99
N LYS A 414 19.98 27.92 14.98
CA LYS A 414 19.16 28.71 15.88
C LYS A 414 19.45 28.14 17.27
N THR A 415 20.24 28.87 18.02
CA THR A 415 20.33 28.74 19.46
C THR A 415 18.93 28.90 20.06
N GLY A 416 18.30 27.80 20.31
CA GLY A 416 16.98 27.74 20.95
C GLY A 416 16.87 26.38 21.61
N LEU A 417 17.01 26.36 22.90
CA LEU A 417 16.72 25.37 23.93
C LEU A 417 16.48 23.94 23.41
N ILE A 418 17.44 23.09 23.69
CA ILE A 418 17.33 21.63 23.64
C ILE A 418 16.40 21.24 24.79
N VAL A 419 15.20 20.79 24.45
CA VAL A 419 14.32 20.11 25.39
C VAL A 419 14.33 18.63 25.03
N ASN A 420 14.81 17.85 25.99
CA ASN A 420 14.67 16.40 26.19
C ASN A 420 15.26 15.45 25.14
N LYS A 421 16.56 15.19 25.33
CA LYS A 421 17.08 13.84 25.15
C LYS A 421 16.75 13.07 26.44
N CYS A 422 15.82 12.13 26.38
CA CYS A 422 15.71 11.10 27.41
C CYS A 422 16.92 10.18 27.28
N TYR A 423 17.93 10.42 28.10
CA TYR A 423 18.92 9.42 28.45
C TYR A 423 18.36 8.71 29.69
N ILE A 424 18.22 7.41 29.66
CA ILE A 424 18.10 6.61 30.87
C ILE A 424 19.48 6.65 31.50
N VAL A 425 19.65 7.49 32.49
CA VAL A 425 20.81 7.46 33.36
C VAL A 425 20.53 6.38 34.40
N VAL A 426 21.17 5.23 34.25
CA VAL A 426 21.23 4.27 35.33
C VAL A 426 22.21 4.85 36.36
N GLU A 427 21.70 5.45 37.44
CA GLU A 427 22.48 5.79 38.59
C GLU A 427 23.04 4.48 39.20
N LYS A 428 24.37 4.34 39.11
CA LYS A 428 25.10 3.37 39.93
C LYS A 428 24.87 3.73 41.38
N GLN A 429 24.08 2.93 42.10
CA GLN A 429 24.10 2.98 43.56
C GLN A 429 25.52 2.67 44.04
N SER A 430 26.13 3.67 44.64
CA SER A 430 27.38 3.53 45.37
C SER A 430 27.18 2.56 46.53
N VAL A 431 27.93 1.46 46.49
CA VAL A 431 28.07 0.54 47.61
C VAL A 431 28.65 1.32 48.78
N CYS A 432 27.89 1.45 49.88
CA CYS A 432 28.38 1.95 51.12
C CYS A 432 29.36 0.94 51.72
N ASP A 433 30.64 1.27 51.74
CA ASP A 433 31.63 0.55 52.52
C ASP A 433 31.32 0.68 54.01
N PHE A 434 30.90 -0.45 54.61
CA PHE A 434 30.89 -0.63 56.06
C PHE A 434 32.29 -1.03 56.49
N THR A 435 33.07 -0.11 57.08
CA THR A 435 34.22 -0.45 57.89
C THR A 435 33.74 -0.76 59.29
N PRO A 436 34.11 -1.93 59.90
CA PRO A 436 33.85 -2.17 61.30
C PRO A 436 34.90 -1.47 62.14
N THR A 437 34.48 -0.69 63.13
CA THR A 437 35.32 -0.21 64.21
C THR A 437 35.59 -1.34 65.20
N PRO A 438 36.85 -1.58 65.65
CA PRO A 438 37.17 -2.54 66.71
C PRO A 438 37.01 -1.91 68.11
N PRO A 439 37.12 -2.72 69.17
CA PRO A 439 36.33 -2.76 70.40
C PRO A 439 36.61 -1.66 71.41
#